data_6d8c9985e57b5935e8d5fdea86868e5f
#
_entry.id   6d8c9985e57b5935e8d5fdea86868e5f
#
_cell.length_a   1.000
_cell.length_b   1.000
_cell.length_c   1.000
_cell.angle_alpha   90.00
_cell.angle_beta   90.00
_cell.angle_gamma   90.00
#
_symmetry.space_group_name_H-M   'P 1'
#
loop_
_entity.id
_entity.type
_entity.pdbx_description
1 polymer ?
#
loop_
_entity_poly.entity_id
_entity_poly.type
_entity_poly.pdbx_seq_one_letter_code
_entity_poly.pdbx_strand_id
1 'polypeptide(L)'
;GIAHLKKMGVNAIQFLPIWDYAYVEIPYKERAGVMFNDWNPYERNHWGYMPTFFMAPESYYASDGNRNIGSWNGKDGRAVKEFKELVRELHKHDIAVILDVVINHVSNYDWHPLKFIDRDLYFHLDERGNYVSQCCGNLLDMDNKHVQQYVIESLKYWMIEYHIDGF
;
A
#
# COMPACT_ATOMS: atom_id res chain seq x y z
N GLY A 1 9.73 15.52 13.78
CA GLY A 1 8.50 15.55 13.00
C GLY A 1 8.09 16.96 12.62
N ILE A 2 6.89 17.39 12.95
CA ILE A 2 6.23 18.60 12.43
C ILE A 2 7.05 19.89 12.68
N ALA A 3 7.63 20.04 13.87
CA ALA A 3 8.49 21.20 14.17
C ALA A 3 9.68 21.33 13.22
N HIS A 4 10.26 20.21 12.77
CA HIS A 4 11.33 20.20 11.79
C HIS A 4 10.81 20.61 10.39
N LEU A 5 9.67 20.10 9.97
CA LEU A 5 9.03 20.48 8.69
C LEU A 5 8.75 21.98 8.65
N LYS A 6 8.21 22.54 9.73
CA LYS A 6 7.98 24.00 9.84
C LYS A 6 9.28 24.79 9.75
N LYS A 7 10.34 24.34 10.39
CA LYS A 7 11.65 24.99 10.33
C LYS A 7 12.24 24.97 8.92
N MET A 8 11.93 23.91 8.13
CA MET A 8 12.33 23.82 6.73
C MET A 8 11.48 24.70 5.80
N GLY A 9 10.34 25.21 6.27
CA GLY A 9 9.45 26.06 5.48
C GLY A 9 8.61 25.30 4.45
N VAL A 10 8.45 23.98 4.61
CA VAL A 10 7.60 23.18 3.72
C VAL A 10 6.14 23.35 4.12
N ASN A 11 5.24 23.37 3.13
CA ASN A 11 3.80 23.49 3.31
C ASN A 11 3.03 22.26 2.80
N ALA A 12 3.71 21.25 2.29
CA ALA A 12 3.14 19.97 1.91
C ALA A 12 4.18 18.86 2.13
N ILE A 13 3.69 17.67 2.44
CA ILE A 13 4.49 16.45 2.49
C ILE A 13 3.87 15.41 1.59
N GLN A 14 4.71 14.65 0.92
CA GLN A 14 4.31 13.46 0.18
C GLN A 14 4.80 12.25 0.94
N PHE A 15 3.87 11.39 1.34
CA PHE A 15 4.22 10.09 1.90
C PHE A 15 4.48 9.09 0.76
N LEU A 16 5.48 8.24 0.94
CA LEU A 16 5.58 6.98 0.18
C LEU A 16 4.28 6.20 0.35
N PRO A 17 4.01 5.17 -0.51
CA PRO A 17 2.77 4.42 -0.39
C PRO A 17 2.50 3.97 1.03
N ILE A 18 1.39 4.44 1.59
CA ILE A 18 0.95 4.14 2.95
C ILE A 18 -0.25 3.19 2.97
N TRP A 19 -0.76 2.84 1.81
CA TRP A 19 -1.75 1.78 1.69
C TRP A 19 -1.15 0.48 2.18
N ASP A 20 -1.97 -0.39 2.72
CA ASP A 20 -1.54 -1.73 3.11
C ASP A 20 -0.86 -2.43 1.93
N TYR A 21 0.34 -2.94 2.15
CA TYR A 21 1.16 -3.55 1.14
C TYR A 21 1.81 -4.85 1.64
N ALA A 22 2.26 -5.69 0.71
CA ALA A 22 2.93 -6.91 1.06
C ALA A 22 4.22 -6.64 1.83
N TYR A 23 4.32 -7.17 3.05
CA TYR A 23 5.49 -6.99 3.93
C TYR A 23 6.76 -7.58 3.38
N VAL A 24 6.63 -8.66 2.65
CA VAL A 24 7.74 -9.35 2.02
C VAL A 24 7.60 -9.15 0.53
N GLU A 25 8.45 -8.35 -0.03
CA GLU A 25 8.49 -8.07 -1.46
C GLU A 25 8.82 -9.33 -2.27
N ILE A 26 9.54 -10.25 -1.63
CA ILE A 26 9.92 -11.54 -2.17
C ILE A 26 9.59 -12.61 -1.13
N PRO A 27 8.88 -13.69 -1.50
CA PRO A 27 8.48 -14.73 -0.56
C PRO A 27 9.68 -15.32 0.17
N TYR A 28 9.64 -15.31 1.48
CA TYR A 28 10.61 -15.99 2.30
C TYR A 28 10.38 -17.50 2.20
N LYS A 29 11.33 -18.20 1.63
CA LYS A 29 11.35 -19.67 1.61
C LYS A 29 12.39 -20.21 2.60
N GLU A 30 11.93 -20.51 3.78
CA GLU A 30 12.76 -20.98 4.90
C GLU A 30 13.58 -22.25 4.61
N ARG A 31 13.21 -23.05 3.62
CA ARG A 31 13.74 -24.40 3.42
C ARG A 31 14.40 -24.69 2.08
N ALA A 32 14.48 -23.76 1.16
CA ALA A 32 14.88 -24.11 -0.20
C ALA A 32 16.36 -23.85 -0.52
N GLY A 33 17.12 -23.22 0.36
CA GLY A 33 18.50 -22.80 0.06
C GLY A 33 18.63 -21.86 -1.14
N VAL A 34 17.50 -21.46 -1.72
CA VAL A 34 17.42 -20.56 -2.86
C VAL A 34 16.85 -19.23 -2.34
N MET A 35 17.73 -18.27 -2.20
CA MET A 35 17.34 -16.90 -1.95
C MET A 35 17.00 -16.24 -3.30
N PHE A 36 15.77 -15.71 -3.42
CA PHE A 36 15.37 -14.95 -4.60
C PHE A 36 15.99 -13.56 -4.62
N ASN A 37 16.50 -13.12 -3.48
CA ASN A 37 17.10 -11.81 -3.28
C ASN A 37 18.45 -12.01 -2.59
N ASP A 38 19.53 -11.75 -3.32
CA ASP A 38 20.89 -11.83 -2.81
C ASP A 38 21.25 -10.67 -1.88
N TRP A 39 20.40 -9.66 -1.79
CA TRP A 39 20.69 -8.45 -1.04
C TRP A 39 20.38 -8.65 0.43
N ASN A 40 19.12 -8.94 0.73
CA ASN A 40 18.67 -9.19 2.09
C ASN A 40 17.35 -9.98 2.11
N PRO A 41 17.40 -11.30 2.27
CA PRO A 41 16.20 -12.14 2.27
C PRO A 41 15.31 -11.92 3.51
N TYR A 42 15.78 -11.15 4.48
CA TYR A 42 15.05 -10.80 5.71
C TYR A 42 14.52 -9.37 5.67
N GLU A 43 14.87 -8.61 4.64
CA GLU A 43 14.43 -7.23 4.53
C GLU A 43 12.99 -7.19 4.08
N ARG A 44 12.24 -6.33 4.76
CA ARG A 44 10.86 -6.10 4.44
C ARG A 44 10.75 -5.03 3.38
N ASN A 45 9.62 -5.05 2.70
CA ASN A 45 9.24 -3.97 1.83
C ASN A 45 9.30 -2.65 2.61
N HIS A 46 10.20 -1.78 2.19
CA HIS A 46 10.40 -0.47 2.78
C HIS A 46 9.64 0.62 2.02
N TRP A 47 9.45 0.40 0.73
CA TRP A 47 8.95 1.42 -0.19
C TRP A 47 7.44 1.42 -0.32
N GLY A 48 6.77 0.29 -0.07
CA GLY A 48 5.32 0.17 -0.13
C GLY A 48 4.72 0.02 -1.55
N TYR A 49 5.53 -0.20 -2.57
CA TYR A 49 5.05 -0.26 -3.97
C TYR A 49 4.47 -1.62 -4.38
N MET A 50 3.99 -2.41 -3.42
CA MET A 50 3.31 -3.69 -3.62
C MET A 50 1.96 -3.71 -2.89
N PRO A 51 0.98 -2.89 -3.34
CA PRO A 51 -0.27 -2.72 -2.61
C PRO A 51 -1.06 -4.01 -2.51
N THR A 52 -1.73 -4.16 -1.36
CA THR A 52 -2.63 -5.27 -1.05
C THR A 52 -4.05 -4.77 -0.82
N PHE A 53 -4.24 -3.79 0.08
CA PHE A 53 -5.55 -3.23 0.38
C PHE A 53 -5.59 -1.72 0.11
N PHE A 54 -6.32 -1.32 -0.92
CA PHE A 54 -6.36 0.07 -1.39
C PHE A 54 -7.08 1.04 -0.44
N MET A 55 -7.90 0.54 0.49
CA MET A 55 -8.68 1.38 1.41
C MET A 55 -8.21 1.25 2.88
N ALA A 56 -7.09 0.63 3.13
CA ALA A 56 -6.54 0.47 4.46
C ALA A 56 -5.14 1.07 4.56
N PRO A 57 -4.81 1.79 5.64
CA PRO A 57 -3.44 2.19 5.91
C PRO A 57 -2.60 1.00 6.36
N GLU A 58 -1.33 1.04 6.04
CA GLU A 58 -0.37 0.02 6.46
C GLU A 58 -0.31 -0.10 7.99
N SER A 59 -0.80 -1.22 8.48
CA SER A 59 -1.00 -1.46 9.91
C SER A 59 0.31 -1.56 10.70
N TYR A 60 1.38 -1.89 10.05
CA TYR A 60 2.66 -2.05 10.68
C TYR A 60 3.32 -0.71 11.10
N TYR A 61 2.84 0.41 10.57
CA TYR A 61 3.27 1.75 11.02
C TYR A 61 2.57 2.22 12.30
N ALA A 62 1.52 1.55 12.73
CA ALA A 62 0.85 1.87 13.98
C ALA A 62 1.79 1.68 15.18
N SER A 63 1.49 2.34 16.29
CA SER A 63 2.31 2.29 17.51
C SER A 63 2.43 0.89 18.12
N ASP A 64 1.50 -0.02 17.79
CA ASP A 64 1.54 -1.44 18.13
C ASP A 64 2.01 -2.33 16.97
N GLY A 65 2.46 -1.72 15.89
CA GLY A 65 2.90 -2.43 14.70
C GLY A 65 4.03 -3.41 15.00
N ASN A 66 3.86 -4.64 14.54
CA ASN A 66 4.83 -5.71 14.74
C ASN A 66 5.47 -6.09 13.40
N ARG A 67 6.80 -6.04 13.37
CA ARG A 67 7.60 -6.35 12.19
C ARG A 67 8.00 -7.81 12.07
N ASN A 68 7.57 -8.68 12.97
CA ASN A 68 7.91 -10.10 12.88
C ASN A 68 7.11 -10.79 11.77
N ILE A 69 7.75 -11.58 10.95
CA ILE A 69 7.12 -12.35 9.88
C ILE A 69 6.01 -13.22 10.48
N GLY A 70 4.85 -13.24 9.86
CA GLY A 70 3.69 -13.99 10.33
C GLY A 70 2.93 -13.36 11.50
N SER A 71 3.33 -12.18 11.98
CA SER A 71 2.58 -11.45 12.98
C SER A 71 1.39 -10.73 12.37
N TRP A 72 0.30 -10.70 13.12
CA TRP A 72 -0.89 -9.95 12.75
C TRP A 72 -0.86 -8.56 13.36
N ASN A 73 -1.12 -7.56 12.54
CA ASN A 73 -1.26 -6.17 12.93
C ASN A 73 -2.70 -5.67 12.67
N GLY A 74 -3.01 -4.49 13.19
CA GLY A 74 -4.22 -3.77 12.82
C GLY A 74 -5.54 -4.34 13.32
N LYS A 75 -5.53 -5.17 14.35
CA LYS A 75 -6.74 -5.85 14.87
C LYS A 75 -7.79 -4.92 15.47
N ASP A 76 -7.38 -3.75 15.97
CA ASP A 76 -8.23 -2.79 16.68
C ASP A 76 -8.45 -1.48 15.92
N GLY A 77 -8.02 -1.42 14.66
CA GLY A 77 -8.13 -0.21 13.83
C GLY A 77 -7.18 0.92 14.24
N ARG A 78 -6.14 0.62 15.00
CA ARG A 78 -5.20 1.64 15.51
C ARG A 78 -4.50 2.41 14.41
N ALA A 79 -4.06 1.74 13.35
CA ALA A 79 -3.44 2.38 12.19
C ALA A 79 -4.34 3.45 11.56
N VAL A 80 -5.63 3.14 11.41
CA VAL A 80 -6.64 4.07 10.91
C VAL A 80 -6.74 5.31 11.80
N LYS A 81 -6.86 5.11 13.10
CA LYS A 81 -6.97 6.20 14.07
C LYS A 81 -5.72 7.08 14.08
N GLU A 82 -4.55 6.47 14.22
CA GLU A 82 -3.28 7.19 14.30
C GLU A 82 -2.95 7.93 13.01
N PHE A 83 -3.29 7.37 11.86
CA PHE A 83 -3.09 8.07 10.59
C PHE A 83 -4.04 9.27 10.44
N LYS A 84 -5.31 9.13 10.82
CA LYS A 84 -6.25 10.29 10.89
C LYS A 84 -5.75 11.37 11.85
N GLU A 85 -5.19 10.98 12.98
CA GLU A 85 -4.59 11.92 13.95
C GLU A 85 -3.37 12.64 13.35
N LEU A 86 -2.52 11.92 12.61
CA LEU A 86 -1.35 12.50 11.93
C LEU A 86 -1.77 13.53 10.89
N VAL A 87 -2.72 13.21 10.02
CA VAL A 87 -3.23 14.14 8.99
C VAL A 87 -3.82 15.38 9.65
N ARG A 88 -4.69 15.20 10.65
CA ARG A 88 -5.28 16.32 11.41
C ARG A 88 -4.20 17.21 12.04
N GLU A 89 -3.15 16.62 12.58
CA GLU A 89 -2.08 17.39 13.21
C GLU A 89 -1.24 18.16 12.18
N LEU A 90 -0.99 17.58 11.01
CA LEU A 90 -0.32 18.28 9.90
C LEU A 90 -1.16 19.46 9.41
N HIS A 91 -2.46 19.28 9.24
CA HIS A 91 -3.38 20.36 8.82
C HIS A 91 -3.45 21.51 9.83
N LYS A 92 -3.41 21.25 11.14
CA LYS A 92 -3.30 22.31 12.17
C LYS A 92 -2.05 23.17 12.03
N HIS A 93 -1.07 22.68 11.32
CA HIS A 93 0.18 23.40 11.06
C HIS A 93 0.31 23.89 9.62
N ASP A 94 -0.81 23.92 8.87
CA ASP A 94 -0.87 24.37 7.48
C ASP A 94 0.05 23.55 6.55
N ILE A 95 0.15 22.23 6.81
CA ILE A 95 0.92 21.30 5.99
C ILE A 95 -0.05 20.35 5.30
N ALA A 96 -0.12 20.45 3.98
CA ALA A 96 -0.91 19.55 3.15
C ALA A 96 -0.32 18.14 3.10
N VAL A 97 -1.18 17.13 2.90
CA VAL A 97 -0.79 15.72 2.84
C VAL A 97 -1.08 15.16 1.46
N ILE A 98 -0.04 14.70 0.80
CA ILE A 98 -0.09 14.05 -0.52
C ILE A 98 0.29 12.59 -0.35
N LEU A 99 -0.43 11.67 -1.00
CA LEU A 99 -0.09 10.25 -1.01
C LEU A 99 0.53 9.86 -2.36
N ASP A 100 1.66 9.17 -2.30
CA ASP A 100 2.16 8.41 -3.43
C ASP A 100 1.34 7.11 -3.54
N VAL A 101 0.71 6.87 -4.68
CA VAL A 101 -0.22 5.77 -4.86
C VAL A 101 0.14 4.89 -6.05
N VAL A 102 -0.01 3.60 -5.87
CA VAL A 102 0.21 2.58 -6.90
C VAL A 102 -1.14 2.04 -7.34
N ILE A 103 -1.57 2.40 -8.53
CA ILE A 103 -2.90 2.05 -9.05
C ILE A 103 -2.88 1.09 -10.24
N ASN A 104 -1.70 0.76 -10.75
CA ASN A 104 -1.55 -0.05 -11.97
C ASN A 104 -1.34 -1.54 -11.69
N HIS A 105 -0.93 -1.91 -10.48
CA HIS A 105 -0.68 -3.30 -10.12
C HIS A 105 -0.94 -3.55 -8.63
N VAL A 106 -0.99 -4.82 -8.27
CA VAL A 106 -1.01 -5.29 -6.89
C VAL A 106 0.11 -6.29 -6.66
N SER A 107 0.43 -6.57 -5.41
CA SER A 107 1.42 -7.60 -5.08
C SER A 107 1.10 -8.94 -5.75
N ASN A 108 2.13 -9.59 -6.27
CA ASN A 108 2.04 -10.94 -6.81
C ASN A 108 2.47 -12.02 -5.80
N TYR A 109 2.98 -11.61 -4.65
CA TYR A 109 3.59 -12.51 -3.66
C TYR A 109 2.64 -12.91 -2.54
N ASP A 110 1.53 -12.24 -2.39
CA ASP A 110 0.56 -12.48 -1.33
C ASP A 110 -0.79 -12.99 -1.85
N TRP A 111 -1.66 -13.27 -0.91
CA TRP A 111 -3.02 -13.73 -1.15
C TRP A 111 -3.96 -12.54 -1.35
N HIS A 112 -3.73 -11.79 -2.42
CA HIS A 112 -4.52 -10.58 -2.69
C HIS A 112 -6.00 -10.90 -2.88
N PRO A 113 -6.93 -10.23 -2.14
CA PRO A 113 -8.35 -10.55 -2.15
C PRO A 113 -9.00 -10.51 -3.54
N LEU A 114 -8.64 -9.56 -4.40
CA LEU A 114 -9.21 -9.42 -5.73
C LEU A 114 -8.97 -10.66 -6.60
N LYS A 115 -7.91 -11.43 -6.33
CA LYS A 115 -7.61 -12.70 -7.04
C LYS A 115 -8.65 -13.79 -6.75
N PHE A 116 -9.34 -13.69 -5.61
CA PHE A 116 -10.34 -14.66 -5.16
C PHE A 116 -11.78 -14.17 -5.38
N ILE A 117 -11.97 -12.86 -5.49
CA ILE A 117 -13.30 -12.27 -5.76
C ILE A 117 -13.65 -12.48 -7.22
N ASP A 118 -12.85 -11.96 -8.13
CA ASP A 118 -13.01 -12.14 -9.58
C ASP A 118 -11.72 -11.73 -10.30
N ARG A 119 -10.84 -12.70 -10.53
CA ARG A 119 -9.55 -12.41 -11.16
C ARG A 119 -9.70 -11.96 -12.62
N ASP A 120 -10.69 -12.49 -13.32
CA ASP A 120 -10.88 -12.20 -14.74
C ASP A 120 -11.46 -10.79 -14.96
N LEU A 121 -12.11 -10.23 -13.92
CA LEU A 121 -12.58 -8.86 -13.91
C LEU A 121 -11.44 -7.87 -13.60
N TYR A 122 -10.61 -8.20 -12.61
CA TYR A 122 -9.67 -7.23 -12.04
C TYR A 122 -8.29 -7.22 -12.70
N PHE A 123 -7.88 -8.29 -13.38
CA PHE A 123 -6.49 -8.44 -13.80
C PHE A 123 -6.33 -8.64 -15.30
N HIS A 124 -5.25 -8.11 -15.85
CA HIS A 124 -4.78 -8.53 -17.15
C HIS A 124 -4.27 -9.97 -17.10
N LEU A 125 -4.86 -10.82 -17.91
CA LEU A 125 -4.45 -12.22 -18.07
C LEU A 125 -3.94 -12.45 -19.49
N ASP A 126 -2.95 -13.32 -19.62
CA ASP A 126 -2.49 -13.79 -20.92
C ASP A 126 -3.48 -14.81 -21.54
N GLU A 127 -3.24 -15.23 -22.78
CA GLU A 127 -4.08 -16.22 -23.49
C GLU A 127 -4.18 -17.57 -22.76
N ARG A 128 -3.27 -17.84 -21.83
CA ARG A 128 -3.25 -19.07 -21.02
C ARG A 128 -3.88 -18.87 -19.64
N GLY A 129 -4.38 -17.68 -19.36
CA GLY A 129 -4.99 -17.32 -18.09
C GLY A 129 -3.97 -17.05 -16.97
N ASN A 130 -2.71 -16.76 -17.26
CA ASN A 130 -1.74 -16.36 -16.27
C ASN A 130 -1.79 -14.84 -16.07
N TYR A 131 -1.48 -14.39 -14.87
CA TYR A 131 -1.36 -12.96 -14.58
C TYR A 131 -0.25 -12.32 -15.38
N VAL A 132 -0.56 -11.20 -16.05
CA VAL A 132 0.46 -10.37 -16.69
C VAL A 132 1.17 -9.56 -15.61
N SER A 133 2.51 -9.55 -15.68
CA SER A 133 3.36 -8.76 -14.79
C SER A 133 4.38 -7.99 -15.64
N GLN A 134 4.48 -6.68 -15.39
CA GLN A 134 5.50 -5.83 -16.01
C GLN A 134 6.45 -5.33 -14.92
N CYS A 135 7.53 -6.07 -14.71
CA CYS A 135 8.60 -5.78 -13.74
C CYS A 135 8.19 -5.91 -12.26
N CYS A 136 6.96 -5.62 -11.90
CA CYS A 136 6.47 -5.67 -10.53
C CYS A 136 4.99 -6.03 -10.51
N GLY A 137 4.56 -6.80 -9.55
CA GLY A 137 3.16 -7.14 -9.26
C GLY A 137 2.32 -7.69 -10.41
N ASN A 138 1.08 -7.98 -10.12
CA ASN A 138 0.09 -8.38 -11.11
C ASN A 138 -0.68 -7.14 -11.60
N LEU A 139 -0.71 -6.94 -12.92
CA LEU A 139 -1.35 -5.76 -13.50
C LEU A 139 -2.87 -5.81 -13.33
N LEU A 140 -3.42 -4.70 -12.86
CA LEU A 140 -4.86 -4.47 -12.89
C LEU A 140 -5.31 -4.14 -14.31
N ASP A 141 -6.50 -4.63 -14.71
CA ASP A 141 -7.10 -4.31 -15.99
C ASP A 141 -7.69 -2.89 -15.97
N MET A 142 -6.83 -1.90 -16.17
CA MET A 142 -7.24 -0.49 -16.19
C MET A 142 -8.05 -0.09 -17.44
N ASP A 143 -8.21 -0.96 -18.43
CA ASP A 143 -9.13 -0.75 -19.56
C ASP A 143 -10.57 -1.09 -19.15
N ASN A 144 -10.75 -1.86 -18.09
CA ASN A 144 -12.04 -2.22 -17.54
C ASN A 144 -12.62 -1.08 -16.68
N LYS A 145 -13.81 -0.60 -17.04
CA LYS A 145 -14.49 0.50 -16.33
C LYS A 145 -14.81 0.19 -14.85
N HIS A 146 -15.04 -1.06 -14.52
CA HIS A 146 -15.30 -1.48 -13.12
C HIS A 146 -14.03 -1.39 -12.28
N VAL A 147 -12.88 -1.73 -12.86
CA VAL A 147 -11.57 -1.58 -12.19
C VAL A 147 -11.22 -0.11 -12.03
N GLN A 148 -11.43 0.71 -13.07
CA GLN A 148 -11.28 2.16 -12.97
C GLN A 148 -12.17 2.73 -11.84
N GLN A 149 -13.44 2.32 -11.77
CA GLN A 149 -14.35 2.77 -10.73
C GLN A 149 -13.88 2.36 -9.33
N TYR A 150 -13.41 1.12 -9.17
CA TYR A 150 -12.84 0.64 -7.90
C TYR A 150 -11.66 1.50 -7.44
N VAL A 151 -10.75 1.84 -8.35
CA VAL A 151 -9.61 2.72 -8.05
C VAL A 151 -10.10 4.13 -7.68
N ILE A 152 -11.03 4.70 -8.45
CA ILE A 152 -11.60 6.02 -8.16
C ILE A 152 -12.27 6.06 -6.77
N GLU A 153 -13.06 5.04 -6.44
CA GLU A 153 -13.71 4.98 -5.13
C GLU A 153 -12.68 4.81 -3.99
N SER A 154 -11.59 4.10 -4.25
CA SER A 154 -10.50 4.00 -3.28
C SER A 154 -9.86 5.36 -3.02
N LEU A 155 -9.57 6.14 -4.06
CA LEU A 155 -9.01 7.49 -3.92
C LEU A 155 -9.99 8.43 -3.21
N LYS A 156 -11.28 8.41 -3.59
CA LYS A 156 -12.33 9.20 -2.89
C LYS A 156 -12.42 8.83 -1.42
N TYR A 157 -12.32 7.55 -1.08
CA TYR A 157 -12.32 7.08 0.31
C TYR A 157 -11.21 7.76 1.12
N TRP A 158 -9.99 7.84 0.59
CA TRP A 158 -8.89 8.52 1.26
C TRP A 158 -9.12 10.02 1.42
N MET A 159 -9.70 10.68 0.41
CA MET A 159 -10.07 12.10 0.52
C MET A 159 -11.13 12.34 1.58
N ILE A 160 -12.17 11.51 1.64
CA ILE A 160 -13.31 11.69 2.54
C ILE A 160 -12.96 11.29 3.96
N GLU A 161 -12.36 10.10 4.13
CA GLU A 161 -12.11 9.51 5.45
C GLU A 161 -10.85 10.03 6.13
N TYR A 162 -9.83 10.37 5.36
CA TYR A 162 -8.54 10.80 5.90
C TYR A 162 -8.21 12.26 5.60
N HIS A 163 -9.04 12.94 4.81
CA HIS A 163 -8.83 14.32 4.39
C HIS A 163 -7.50 14.55 3.67
N ILE A 164 -7.13 13.63 2.80
CA ILE A 164 -5.92 13.75 1.97
C ILE A 164 -6.11 14.86 0.94
N ASP A 165 -5.09 15.70 0.76
CA ASP A 165 -5.16 16.88 -0.11
C ASP A 165 -4.79 16.57 -1.56
N GLY A 166 -4.08 15.47 -1.82
CA GLY A 166 -3.69 15.09 -3.18
C GLY A 166 -3.04 13.71 -3.30
N PHE A 167 -2.84 13.30 -4.54
CA PHE A 167 -2.21 12.04 -4.92
C PHE A 167 -1.17 12.26 -6.00
#